data_a476d0da5c52950e49c3a6ae5a21d8a5
#
_entry.id   a476d0da5c52950e49c3a6ae5a21d8a5
#
_cell.length_a   1.000
_cell.length_b   1.000
_cell.length_c   1.000
_cell.angle_alpha   90.00
_cell.angle_beta   90.00
_cell.angle_gamma   90.00
#
_symmetry.space_group_name_H-M   'P 1'
#
loop_
_entity.id
_entity.type
_entity.pdbx_description
1 polymer ?
#
loop_
_entity_poly.entity_id
_entity_poly.type
_entity_poly.pdbx_seq_one_letter_code
_entity_poly.pdbx_strand_id
1 'polypeptide(L)'
;LNNITISGSGYGLYDNSSGSVTMVNSIVWGNTTAVDGDPVVTYSDISGGYTGTGNIDTDPLFVDATNGDFNLDVLSPCIDAGDSSGVYDADSTVMDMGAFPRLRQFLAGTSDDDIRISADTTVIITGDFTVTTDDTMQLDAGAQLYFGPGVTLTVEGSLRANGNSDGVISFRPLNPDSTFGGVV
;
A
#
# COMPACT_ATOMS: atom_id res chain seq x y z
N LEU A 1 -12.44 -15.21 8.80
CA LEU A 1 -11.11 -14.64 8.65
C LEU A 1 -11.26 -13.31 7.92
N ASN A 2 -10.59 -12.27 8.39
CA ASN A 2 -10.67 -10.94 7.79
C ASN A 2 -9.31 -10.24 7.90
N ASN A 3 -8.88 -9.61 6.81
CA ASN A 3 -7.61 -8.87 6.75
C ASN A 3 -6.42 -9.67 7.30
N ILE A 4 -6.16 -10.83 6.74
CA ILE A 4 -5.02 -11.66 7.11
C ILE A 4 -4.10 -11.93 5.91
N THR A 5 -2.83 -12.18 6.19
CA THR A 5 -1.86 -12.64 5.21
C THR A 5 -1.36 -14.02 5.64
N ILE A 6 -1.46 -15.00 4.75
CA ILE A 6 -0.95 -16.36 4.96
C ILE A 6 0.08 -16.67 3.88
N SER A 7 1.31 -16.90 4.31
CA SER A 7 2.42 -17.17 3.40
C SER A 7 3.40 -18.20 3.98
N GLY A 8 4.15 -18.86 3.11
CA GLY A 8 5.26 -19.75 3.51
C GLY A 8 4.84 -21.09 4.14
N SER A 9 3.59 -21.51 3.96
CA SER A 9 3.01 -22.72 4.56
C SER A 9 2.82 -23.85 3.54
N GLY A 10 2.61 -25.10 4.02
CA GLY A 10 2.17 -26.20 3.18
C GLY A 10 0.77 -25.95 2.64
N TYR A 11 -0.13 -25.53 3.52
CA TYR A 11 -1.49 -25.09 3.18
C TYR A 11 -1.70 -23.67 3.67
N GLY A 12 -2.21 -22.80 2.80
CA GLY A 12 -2.63 -21.44 3.18
C GLY A 12 -3.95 -21.50 3.97
N LEU A 13 -5.02 -21.87 3.34
CA LEU A 13 -6.31 -22.11 3.98
C LEU A 13 -6.72 -23.57 3.78
N TYR A 14 -6.98 -24.28 4.88
CA TYR A 14 -7.45 -25.65 4.86
C TYR A 14 -8.81 -25.75 5.55
N ASP A 15 -9.85 -26.03 4.77
CA ASP A 15 -11.22 -26.22 5.26
C ASP A 15 -11.63 -27.69 5.11
N ASN A 16 -11.56 -28.45 6.21
CA ASN A 16 -12.09 -29.81 6.29
C ASN A 16 -13.32 -29.90 7.20
N SER A 17 -13.91 -28.76 7.52
CA SER A 17 -15.02 -28.67 8.45
C SER A 17 -16.37 -28.96 7.74
N SER A 18 -17.35 -29.42 8.51
CA SER A 18 -18.75 -29.45 8.05
C SER A 18 -19.42 -28.07 8.14
N GLY A 19 -18.70 -27.08 8.63
CA GLY A 19 -19.10 -25.67 8.67
C GLY A 19 -18.47 -24.92 7.50
N SER A 20 -18.95 -23.68 7.26
CA SER A 20 -18.39 -22.82 6.25
C SER A 20 -17.28 -21.95 6.86
N VAL A 21 -16.04 -22.08 6.38
CA VAL A 21 -15.00 -21.09 6.63
C VAL A 21 -15.24 -19.92 5.68
N THR A 22 -15.23 -18.71 6.22
CA THR A 22 -15.31 -17.48 5.42
C THR A 22 -14.02 -16.68 5.53
N MET A 23 -13.55 -16.13 4.41
CA MET A 23 -12.39 -15.27 4.31
C MET A 23 -12.69 -14.07 3.43
N VAL A 24 -12.27 -12.87 3.88
CA VAL A 24 -12.47 -11.62 3.14
C VAL A 24 -11.24 -10.71 3.33
N ASN A 25 -10.98 -9.84 2.35
CA ASN A 25 -9.91 -8.84 2.38
C ASN A 25 -8.54 -9.43 2.78
N SER A 26 -8.19 -10.58 2.25
CA SER A 26 -7.05 -11.35 2.73
C SER A 26 -6.09 -11.72 1.59
N ILE A 27 -4.86 -12.07 1.94
CA ILE A 27 -3.86 -12.54 0.98
C ILE A 27 -3.43 -13.96 1.38
N VAL A 28 -3.47 -14.89 0.42
CA VAL A 28 -2.96 -16.26 0.54
C VAL A 28 -1.96 -16.51 -0.58
N TRP A 29 -0.69 -16.26 -0.31
CA TRP A 29 0.35 -16.24 -1.33
C TRP A 29 1.62 -16.95 -0.90
N GLY A 30 2.31 -17.63 -1.86
CA GLY A 30 3.58 -18.30 -1.57
C GLY A 30 3.46 -19.56 -0.70
N ASN A 31 2.28 -20.19 -0.67
CA ASN A 31 2.04 -21.47 -0.02
C ASN A 31 2.14 -22.62 -1.05
N THR A 32 2.41 -23.87 -0.59
CA THR A 32 2.42 -25.03 -1.50
C THR A 32 1.04 -25.27 -2.11
N THR A 33 0.00 -25.15 -1.28
CA THR A 33 -1.41 -25.16 -1.69
C THR A 33 -2.07 -23.94 -1.07
N ALA A 34 -2.62 -23.04 -1.90
CA ALA A 34 -3.21 -21.82 -1.37
C ALA A 34 -4.49 -22.11 -0.60
N VAL A 35 -5.42 -22.85 -1.20
CA VAL A 35 -6.71 -23.21 -0.59
C VAL A 35 -6.98 -24.70 -0.82
N ASP A 36 -7.39 -25.42 0.23
CA ASP A 36 -7.88 -26.79 0.18
C ASP A 36 -9.23 -26.87 0.90
N GLY A 37 -10.22 -27.52 0.25
CA GLY A 37 -11.61 -27.53 0.69
C GLY A 37 -12.47 -26.48 -0.03
N ASP A 38 -13.64 -26.19 0.54
CA ASP A 38 -14.68 -25.36 -0.07
C ASP A 38 -15.05 -24.11 0.79
N PRO A 39 -14.07 -23.28 1.21
CA PRO A 39 -14.37 -22.07 1.95
C PRO A 39 -15.08 -21.02 1.06
N VAL A 40 -15.79 -20.08 1.68
CA VAL A 40 -16.29 -18.89 0.99
C VAL A 40 -15.23 -17.81 1.08
N VAL A 41 -14.62 -17.46 -0.05
CA VAL A 41 -13.56 -16.44 -0.13
C VAL A 41 -14.01 -15.31 -1.05
N THR A 42 -13.91 -14.06 -0.57
CA THR A 42 -14.26 -12.87 -1.33
C THR A 42 -13.24 -11.76 -1.12
N TYR A 43 -13.07 -10.88 -2.10
CA TYR A 43 -12.19 -9.71 -2.03
C TYR A 43 -10.79 -10.06 -1.49
N SER A 44 -10.21 -11.15 -1.97
CA SER A 44 -8.94 -11.67 -1.48
C SER A 44 -8.01 -12.03 -2.64
N ASP A 45 -6.71 -11.94 -2.39
CA ASP A 45 -5.68 -12.32 -3.35
C ASP A 45 -5.22 -13.76 -3.06
N ILE A 46 -5.53 -14.66 -3.97
CA ILE A 46 -5.31 -16.10 -3.80
C ILE A 46 -4.41 -16.62 -4.92
N SER A 47 -3.21 -17.04 -4.58
CA SER A 47 -2.26 -17.64 -5.53
C SER A 47 -2.84 -18.88 -6.23
N GLY A 48 -2.87 -18.85 -7.57
CA GLY A 48 -3.50 -19.88 -8.39
C GLY A 48 -4.99 -19.65 -8.62
N GLY A 49 -5.55 -18.59 -8.09
CA GLY A 49 -6.94 -18.18 -8.24
C GLY A 49 -7.93 -18.95 -7.37
N TYR A 50 -9.00 -18.31 -6.96
CA TYR A 50 -10.11 -18.93 -6.26
C TYR A 50 -11.44 -18.26 -6.61
N THR A 51 -12.49 -19.02 -6.87
CA THR A 51 -13.80 -18.49 -7.25
C THR A 51 -14.43 -17.72 -6.10
N GLY A 52 -14.81 -16.47 -6.34
CA GLY A 52 -15.48 -15.60 -5.38
C GLY A 52 -15.51 -14.15 -5.85
N THR A 53 -16.44 -13.37 -5.30
CA THR A 53 -16.59 -11.96 -5.67
C THR A 53 -15.35 -11.18 -5.25
N GLY A 54 -14.77 -10.42 -6.18
CA GLY A 54 -13.65 -9.52 -5.90
C GLY A 54 -12.32 -10.21 -5.63
N ASN A 55 -12.22 -11.54 -5.77
CA ASN A 55 -10.94 -12.25 -5.66
C ASN A 55 -10.05 -11.95 -6.85
N ILE A 56 -8.74 -11.84 -6.58
CA ILE A 56 -7.69 -11.68 -7.59
C ILE A 56 -6.65 -12.81 -7.46
N ASP A 57 -5.83 -12.96 -8.50
CA ASP A 57 -4.68 -13.87 -8.57
C ASP A 57 -3.54 -13.10 -9.22
N THR A 58 -2.91 -12.25 -8.44
CA THR A 58 -1.85 -11.36 -8.93
C THR A 58 -0.80 -11.20 -7.84
N ASP A 59 0.49 -11.21 -8.20
CA ASP A 59 1.56 -11.02 -7.22
C ASP A 59 1.26 -9.83 -6.30
N PRO A 60 1.12 -10.05 -4.98
CA PRO A 60 0.81 -9.00 -4.02
C PRO A 60 1.91 -7.96 -3.87
N LEU A 61 3.09 -8.17 -4.47
CA LEU A 61 4.23 -7.27 -4.40
C LEU A 61 4.60 -6.94 -2.94
N PHE A 62 4.87 -7.94 -2.13
CA PHE A 62 5.41 -7.72 -0.79
C PHE A 62 6.79 -7.07 -0.84
N VAL A 63 7.08 -6.17 0.09
CA VAL A 63 8.37 -5.44 0.15
C VAL A 63 9.55 -6.39 0.28
N ASP A 64 9.49 -7.37 1.19
CA ASP A 64 10.51 -8.43 1.33
C ASP A 64 9.95 -9.68 2.01
N ALA A 65 9.14 -10.44 1.30
CA ALA A 65 8.53 -11.67 1.80
C ALA A 65 9.56 -12.71 2.28
N THR A 66 10.77 -12.70 1.67
CA THR A 66 11.84 -13.64 2.03
C THR A 66 12.33 -13.44 3.46
N ASN A 67 12.37 -12.20 3.92
CA ASN A 67 12.76 -11.84 5.28
C ASN A 67 11.57 -11.61 6.21
N GLY A 68 10.35 -11.94 5.77
CA GLY A 68 9.13 -11.85 6.57
C GLY A 68 8.49 -10.45 6.58
N ASP A 69 8.91 -9.56 5.69
CA ASP A 69 8.26 -8.27 5.50
C ASP A 69 7.12 -8.41 4.46
N PHE A 70 5.90 -8.55 4.97
CA PHE A 70 4.68 -8.67 4.18
C PHE A 70 3.94 -7.34 4.01
N ASN A 71 4.59 -6.20 4.26
CA ASN A 71 4.07 -4.91 3.85
C ASN A 71 3.94 -4.86 2.32
N LEU A 72 2.91 -4.19 1.84
CA LEU A 72 2.66 -4.05 0.40
C LEU A 72 3.60 -3.00 -0.21
N ASP A 73 4.16 -3.28 -1.40
CA ASP A 73 4.80 -2.24 -2.21
C ASP A 73 3.77 -1.21 -2.69
N VAL A 74 4.22 0.01 -3.00
CA VAL A 74 3.34 1.12 -3.44
C VAL A 74 2.52 0.79 -4.70
N LEU A 75 2.98 -0.15 -5.51
CA LEU A 75 2.31 -0.61 -6.74
C LEU A 75 1.52 -1.92 -6.55
N SER A 76 1.37 -2.39 -5.32
CA SER A 76 0.64 -3.62 -5.04
C SER A 76 -0.80 -3.58 -5.57
N PRO A 77 -1.26 -4.63 -6.27
CA PRO A 77 -2.65 -4.75 -6.70
C PRO A 77 -3.63 -4.98 -5.54
N CYS A 78 -3.12 -5.30 -4.35
CA CYS A 78 -3.92 -5.53 -3.15
C CYS A 78 -4.35 -4.22 -2.45
N ILE A 79 -3.76 -3.08 -2.83
CA ILE A 79 -4.09 -1.78 -2.25
C ILE A 79 -5.44 -1.29 -2.79
N ASP A 80 -6.34 -0.82 -1.90
CA ASP A 80 -7.70 -0.36 -2.19
C ASP A 80 -8.56 -1.40 -2.94
N ALA A 81 -8.23 -2.69 -2.84
CA ALA A 81 -8.85 -3.76 -3.60
C ALA A 81 -9.81 -4.65 -2.78
N GLY A 82 -10.01 -4.35 -1.52
CA GLY A 82 -10.89 -5.06 -0.61
C GLY A 82 -12.38 -4.75 -0.82
N ASP A 83 -13.21 -5.20 0.10
CA ASP A 83 -14.67 -5.00 0.07
C ASP A 83 -15.03 -3.53 0.31
N SER A 84 -15.48 -2.86 -0.74
CA SER A 84 -15.88 -1.44 -0.69
C SER A 84 -17.25 -1.19 -0.01
N SER A 85 -17.98 -2.25 0.37
CA SER A 85 -19.27 -2.13 1.06
C SER A 85 -19.14 -1.95 2.57
N GLY A 86 -17.94 -2.06 3.11
CA GLY A 86 -17.65 -2.14 4.53
C GLY A 86 -16.96 -0.91 5.13
N VAL A 87 -15.96 -1.17 5.94
CA VAL A 87 -15.13 -0.16 6.60
C VAL A 87 -14.00 0.26 5.66
N TYR A 88 -13.59 1.52 5.74
CA TYR A 88 -12.45 2.05 5.02
C TYR A 88 -11.17 2.00 5.85
N ASP A 89 -10.02 2.06 5.19
CA ASP A 89 -8.72 2.21 5.86
C ASP A 89 -8.57 3.57 6.56
N ALA A 90 -7.53 3.72 7.35
CA ALA A 90 -7.28 4.95 8.10
C ALA A 90 -7.01 6.18 7.22
N ASP A 91 -6.63 5.97 5.96
CA ASP A 91 -6.48 7.03 4.95
C ASP A 91 -7.78 7.34 4.21
N SER A 92 -8.90 6.73 4.62
CA SER A 92 -10.24 6.90 4.04
C SER A 92 -10.41 6.33 2.63
N THR A 93 -9.54 5.42 2.23
CA THR A 93 -9.68 4.63 0.99
C THR A 93 -10.35 3.29 1.26
N VAL A 94 -10.66 2.53 0.20
CA VAL A 94 -11.17 1.15 0.33
C VAL A 94 -10.12 0.30 1.04
N MET A 95 -10.57 -0.62 1.90
CA MET A 95 -9.68 -1.54 2.62
C MET A 95 -8.68 -2.21 1.68
N ASP A 96 -7.44 -2.31 2.12
CA ASP A 96 -6.45 -3.15 1.48
C ASP A 96 -6.72 -4.62 1.76
N MET A 97 -6.31 -5.48 0.83
CA MET A 97 -6.24 -6.90 1.11
C MET A 97 -5.00 -7.22 1.95
N GLY A 98 -5.14 -8.13 2.90
CA GLY A 98 -4.04 -8.58 3.76
C GLY A 98 -4.00 -7.94 5.15
N ALA A 99 -2.96 -8.30 5.92
CA ALA A 99 -2.82 -7.94 7.33
C ALA A 99 -2.14 -6.57 7.56
N PHE A 100 -1.49 -6.03 6.54
CA PHE A 100 -0.67 -4.82 6.64
C PHE A 100 -1.15 -3.78 5.62
N PRO A 101 -2.13 -2.94 5.97
CA PRO A 101 -2.63 -1.91 5.06
C PRO A 101 -1.54 -0.87 4.78
N ARG A 102 -1.48 -0.42 3.53
CA ARG A 102 -0.57 0.64 3.12
C ARG A 102 -1.29 1.97 3.02
N LEU A 103 -1.16 2.77 4.06
CA LEU A 103 -1.76 4.10 4.10
C LEU A 103 -1.11 5.03 3.07
N ARG A 104 -1.93 5.74 2.29
CA ARG A 104 -1.51 6.65 1.24
C ARG A 104 -2.11 8.04 1.43
N GLN A 105 -1.30 9.05 1.18
CA GLN A 105 -1.74 10.44 1.10
C GLN A 105 -1.49 10.97 -0.32
N PHE A 106 -2.49 11.58 -0.91
CA PHE A 106 -2.37 12.15 -2.25
C PHE A 106 -2.22 13.67 -2.16
N LEU A 107 -1.24 14.21 -2.90
CA LEU A 107 -0.99 15.65 -2.98
C LEU A 107 -1.02 16.12 -4.44
N ALA A 108 -1.65 17.28 -4.66
CA ALA A 108 -1.62 18.02 -5.91
C ALA A 108 -2.06 19.47 -5.64
N GLY A 109 -1.60 20.44 -6.44
CA GLY A 109 -1.96 21.85 -6.29
C GLY A 109 -1.04 22.62 -5.34
N THR A 110 -1.58 23.23 -4.31
CA THR A 110 -0.81 24.03 -3.35
C THR A 110 -1.10 23.63 -1.92
N SER A 111 -0.12 23.80 -1.02
CA SER A 111 -0.38 23.70 0.42
C SER A 111 -1.29 24.86 0.85
N ASP A 112 -2.09 24.60 1.86
CA ASP A 112 -2.96 25.58 2.55
C ASP A 112 -2.67 25.64 4.06
N ASP A 113 -1.66 24.87 4.52
CA ASP A 113 -1.13 24.82 5.89
C ASP A 113 0.18 24.00 5.92
N ASP A 114 0.83 23.95 7.08
CA ASP A 114 2.01 23.09 7.32
C ASP A 114 1.68 21.62 7.12
N ILE A 115 2.54 20.90 6.40
CA ILE A 115 2.40 19.48 6.11
C ILE A 115 3.47 18.69 6.84
N ARG A 116 3.07 17.63 7.56
CA ARG A 116 4.00 16.66 8.12
C ARG A 116 3.76 15.27 7.56
N ILE A 117 4.81 14.66 7.02
CA ILE A 117 4.80 13.31 6.48
C ILE A 117 5.61 12.41 7.40
N SER A 118 4.94 11.46 8.03
CA SER A 118 5.55 10.47 8.93
C SER A 118 6.20 9.31 8.16
N ALA A 119 7.02 8.53 8.84
CA ALA A 119 7.70 7.36 8.27
C ALA A 119 6.73 6.29 7.71
N ASP A 120 5.57 6.14 8.34
CA ASP A 120 4.60 5.10 8.01
C ASP A 120 3.61 5.52 6.91
N THR A 121 3.75 6.75 6.39
CA THR A 121 2.86 7.28 5.37
C THR A 121 3.54 7.28 4.01
N THR A 122 2.90 6.68 3.02
CA THR A 122 3.27 6.82 1.61
C THR A 122 2.56 8.03 1.03
N VAL A 123 3.34 8.99 0.55
CA VAL A 123 2.78 10.16 -0.15
C VAL A 123 2.94 9.98 -1.65
N ILE A 124 1.84 10.16 -2.37
CA ILE A 124 1.80 10.12 -3.83
C ILE A 124 1.44 11.52 -4.33
N ILE A 125 2.38 12.16 -5.03
CA ILE A 125 2.17 13.47 -5.65
C ILE A 125 1.70 13.21 -7.07
N THR A 126 0.38 13.41 -7.30
CA THR A 126 -0.29 13.03 -8.55
C THR A 126 -0.32 14.15 -9.59
N GLY A 127 -0.04 15.38 -9.19
CA GLY A 127 0.09 16.57 -10.04
C GLY A 127 1.08 17.53 -9.41
N ASP A 128 1.51 18.55 -10.14
CA ASP A 128 2.42 19.57 -9.58
C ASP A 128 1.91 20.05 -8.23
N PHE A 129 2.82 20.14 -7.25
CA PHE A 129 2.50 20.54 -5.90
C PHE A 129 3.44 21.65 -5.44
N THR A 130 2.89 22.72 -4.85
CA THR A 130 3.66 23.85 -4.35
C THR A 130 3.48 24.00 -2.83
N VAL A 131 4.58 23.96 -2.09
CA VAL A 131 4.63 24.39 -0.70
C VAL A 131 4.74 25.92 -0.70
N THR A 132 3.70 26.62 -0.26
CA THR A 132 3.63 28.07 -0.35
C THR A 132 4.57 28.78 0.62
N THR A 133 4.80 30.08 0.44
CA THR A 133 5.83 30.85 1.16
C THR A 133 5.69 30.83 2.67
N ASP A 134 4.48 30.68 3.19
CA ASP A 134 4.21 30.70 4.63
C ASP A 134 4.18 29.29 5.26
N ASP A 135 4.23 28.22 4.43
CA ASP A 135 4.07 26.85 4.86
C ASP A 135 5.40 26.10 4.99
N THR A 136 5.39 25.06 5.80
CA THR A 136 6.49 24.09 5.94
C THR A 136 6.02 22.69 5.58
N MET A 137 6.76 22.01 4.69
CA MET A 137 6.67 20.57 4.52
C MET A 137 7.77 19.90 5.35
N GLN A 138 7.37 19.16 6.37
CA GLN A 138 8.28 18.39 7.22
C GLN A 138 8.20 16.91 6.87
N LEU A 139 9.34 16.31 6.57
CA LEU A 139 9.49 14.89 6.31
C LEU A 139 10.24 14.24 7.47
N ASP A 140 9.60 13.28 8.13
CA ASP A 140 10.25 12.49 9.17
C ASP A 140 11.18 11.43 8.56
N ALA A 141 12.11 10.92 9.34
CA ALA A 141 13.02 9.86 8.90
C ALA A 141 12.22 8.64 8.41
N GLY A 142 12.54 8.15 7.21
CA GLY A 142 11.83 7.05 6.56
C GLY A 142 10.66 7.46 5.65
N ALA A 143 10.29 8.74 5.59
CA ALA A 143 9.24 9.22 4.71
C ALA A 143 9.52 8.92 3.23
N GLN A 144 8.51 8.45 2.50
CA GLN A 144 8.61 8.07 1.10
C GLN A 144 7.63 8.90 0.26
N LEU A 145 8.17 9.66 -0.70
CA LEU A 145 7.40 10.44 -1.64
C LEU A 145 7.53 9.84 -3.04
N TYR A 146 6.38 9.53 -3.65
CA TYR A 146 6.29 9.02 -5.00
C TYR A 146 5.64 10.06 -5.91
N PHE A 147 6.21 10.25 -7.07
CA PHE A 147 5.80 11.28 -8.03
C PHE A 147 5.23 10.66 -9.30
N GLY A 148 4.10 11.16 -9.74
CA GLY A 148 3.59 10.89 -11.08
C GLY A 148 4.57 11.31 -12.18
N PRO A 149 4.38 10.82 -13.42
CA PRO A 149 5.25 11.18 -14.54
C PRO A 149 5.25 12.69 -14.80
N GLY A 150 6.46 13.30 -14.83
CA GLY A 150 6.64 14.75 -15.10
C GLY A 150 6.23 15.69 -13.96
N VAL A 151 5.70 15.18 -12.86
CA VAL A 151 5.23 15.97 -11.71
C VAL A 151 6.39 16.63 -10.97
N THR A 152 6.21 17.89 -10.58
CA THR A 152 7.19 18.72 -9.86
C THR A 152 6.69 19.08 -8.46
N LEU A 153 7.57 19.02 -7.47
CA LEU A 153 7.40 19.63 -6.16
C LEU A 153 8.12 20.97 -6.15
N THR A 154 7.37 22.06 -6.05
CA THR A 154 7.91 23.42 -5.89
C THR A 154 7.89 23.81 -4.42
N VAL A 155 9.00 24.36 -3.91
CA VAL A 155 9.11 24.80 -2.52
C VAL A 155 9.39 26.29 -2.49
N GLU A 156 8.34 27.11 -2.34
CA GLU A 156 8.46 28.54 -2.11
C GLU A 156 8.64 28.87 -0.62
N GLY A 157 8.12 28.00 0.26
CA GLY A 157 8.23 28.06 1.70
C GLY A 157 9.42 27.29 2.27
N SER A 158 9.16 26.34 3.14
CA SER A 158 10.21 25.55 3.78
C SER A 158 10.04 24.05 3.54
N LEU A 159 11.13 23.36 3.20
CA LEU A 159 11.21 21.89 3.21
C LEU A 159 12.21 21.45 4.28
N ARG A 160 11.74 20.66 5.25
CA ARG A 160 12.56 20.09 6.32
C ARG A 160 12.59 18.58 6.20
N ALA A 161 13.67 18.03 5.68
CA ALA A 161 13.87 16.61 5.47
C ALA A 161 15.02 16.11 6.33
N ASN A 162 14.72 15.47 7.47
CA ASN A 162 15.70 15.04 8.44
C ASN A 162 15.75 13.49 8.47
N GLY A 163 16.34 12.89 7.44
CA GLY A 163 16.63 11.46 7.41
C GLY A 163 17.80 11.09 8.32
N ASN A 164 17.91 9.80 8.64
CA ASN A 164 19.03 9.22 9.40
C ASN A 164 19.40 7.84 8.83
N SER A 165 20.36 7.14 9.45
CA SER A 165 20.82 5.81 8.99
C SER A 165 19.72 4.74 8.99
N ASP A 166 18.71 4.88 9.86
CA ASP A 166 17.65 3.91 10.07
C ASP A 166 16.37 4.28 9.30
N GLY A 167 16.33 5.51 8.77
CA GLY A 167 15.17 6.04 8.03
C GLY A 167 15.62 7.01 6.92
N VAL A 168 15.90 6.48 5.74
CA VAL A 168 16.22 7.29 4.56
C VAL A 168 14.94 7.92 4.00
N ILE A 169 14.95 9.25 3.83
CA ILE A 169 13.88 9.93 3.10
C ILE A 169 14.11 9.75 1.60
N SER A 170 13.09 9.31 0.89
CA SER A 170 13.22 9.03 -0.54
C SER A 170 12.20 9.79 -1.38
N PHE A 171 12.67 10.30 -2.53
CA PHE A 171 11.88 10.90 -3.60
C PHE A 171 12.04 10.02 -4.83
N ARG A 172 10.95 9.41 -5.30
CA ARG A 172 11.01 8.40 -6.36
C ARG A 172 9.90 8.62 -7.40
N PRO A 173 10.10 8.23 -8.66
CA PRO A 173 8.98 8.14 -9.57
C PRO A 173 8.01 7.03 -9.11
N LEU A 174 6.70 7.27 -9.25
CA LEU A 174 5.68 6.27 -8.96
C LEU A 174 5.80 5.05 -9.89
N ASN A 175 6.11 5.29 -11.16
CA ASN A 175 6.45 4.23 -12.11
C ASN A 175 7.98 4.20 -12.29
N PRO A 176 8.68 3.07 -12.00
CA PRO A 176 10.13 2.97 -12.14
C PRO A 176 10.67 3.30 -13.54
N ASP A 177 9.86 3.10 -14.58
CA ASP A 177 10.22 3.38 -15.97
C ASP A 177 9.98 4.84 -16.39
N SER A 178 9.52 5.69 -15.46
CA SER A 178 9.25 7.11 -15.70
C SER A 178 10.24 8.01 -14.97
N THR A 179 10.18 9.30 -15.29
CA THR A 179 10.88 10.36 -14.56
C THR A 179 9.86 11.35 -14.00
N PHE A 180 10.17 11.99 -12.89
CA PHE A 180 9.42 13.12 -12.37
C PHE A 180 10.16 14.43 -12.61
N GLY A 181 9.47 15.59 -12.50
CA GLY A 181 10.02 16.91 -12.81
C GLY A 181 11.11 17.38 -11.86
N GLY A 182 11.12 16.85 -10.63
CA GLY A 182 12.11 17.19 -9.61
C GLY A 182 11.52 17.92 -8.41
N VAL A 183 12.43 18.40 -7.55
CA VAL A 183 12.15 19.29 -6.42
C VAL A 183 12.87 20.61 -6.70
N VAL A 184 12.16 21.73 -6.75
CA VAL A 184 12.66 23.04 -7.13
C VAL A 184 12.28 24.11 -6.12
#